data_79c63a46508a0b10b8733561ff7fe4fa
#
_entry.id   79c63a46508a0b10b8733561ff7fe4fa
#
_cell.length_a   1.000
_cell.length_b   1.000
_cell.length_c   1.000
_cell.angle_alpha   90.00
_cell.angle_beta   90.00
_cell.angle_gamma   90.00
#
_symmetry.space_group_name_H-M   'P 1'
#
loop_
_entity.id
_entity.type
_entity.pdbx_description
1 polymer ?
#
loop_
_entity_poly.entity_id
_entity_poly.type
_entity_poly.pdbx_seq_one_letter_code
_entity_poly.pdbx_strand_id
1 'polypeptide(L)'
;MAGLLLAALVIGSTGPAMGQAPTAAGGVIEGVAAVVGDKPILRSEVEEQFIALSPQFQVDPSDSSQANQLRREILDNLISEQLLTQEAEAVGLKVDEAAINEAVTQAIESDRARLGAEGFAEQLKKEGLTEAGLRTRYSEEAQQELLRRNLLQKEVFAKVTVTDAQVRKSFTDNKEKIGKKPRALRVLDLFIRTTPDSLIEQAQRKRAEGVRSEIVGGLAFDEAAKKYSDDEKSRDQGGLLPPFAPGDLGDRSFEKVAFSLPVGEVSSPVRTNLGYHIVQVVNRDAQAQTVQIRHILIKVTPTRADDSRIRAKVDSIRDEIASGKLDFADAVRRYSNDPASREVGGDVGWLAIDNFLGDTRGAVDSLRVGQVSRVAQVDGGYHIFKLTGEQAESDYNFDEIKDDLRGMVEREERQKRLEAYLKELRGRYFVEVRPMGR
;
A
#
# COMPACT_ATOMS: atom_id res chain seq x y z
N MET A 1 12.52 9.55 -20.82
CA MET A 1 12.34 8.31 -20.04
C MET A 1 13.61 7.84 -19.33
N ALA A 2 14.74 8.51 -19.45
CA ALA A 2 16.01 8.12 -18.80
C ALA A 2 16.12 8.41 -17.29
N GLY A 3 15.07 8.85 -16.63
CA GLY A 3 15.13 9.27 -15.22
C GLY A 3 14.53 8.29 -14.20
N LEU A 4 14.05 7.13 -14.62
CA LEU A 4 13.21 6.27 -13.76
C LEU A 4 13.95 5.14 -13.04
N LEU A 5 15.14 4.74 -13.51
CA LEU A 5 15.86 3.61 -12.91
C LEU A 5 16.71 3.96 -11.68
N LEU A 6 17.08 5.21 -11.49
CA LEU A 6 17.80 5.67 -10.29
C LEU A 6 16.89 5.95 -9.09
N ALA A 7 15.56 5.96 -9.27
CA ALA A 7 14.59 6.11 -8.19
C ALA A 7 14.28 4.78 -7.45
N ALA A 8 14.76 3.66 -7.93
CA ALA A 8 14.62 2.35 -7.29
C ALA A 8 15.71 2.04 -6.25
N LEU A 9 16.35 3.08 -5.71
CA LEU A 9 17.25 2.98 -4.53
C LEU A 9 16.42 2.95 -3.22
N VAL A 10 15.23 2.36 -3.28
CA VAL A 10 14.53 1.93 -2.10
C VAL A 10 14.98 0.48 -1.88
N ILE A 11 15.49 0.22 -0.69
CA ILE A 11 15.62 -1.13 -0.14
C ILE A 11 14.21 -1.76 -0.11
N GLY A 12 13.71 -2.07 -1.29
CA GLY A 12 12.60 -2.95 -1.53
C GLY A 12 13.26 -4.26 -1.93
N SER A 13 13.23 -5.22 -1.02
CA SER A 13 13.69 -6.59 -1.16
C SER A 13 13.06 -7.28 -2.37
N THR A 14 13.54 -6.94 -3.55
CA THR A 14 13.57 -7.86 -4.66
C THR A 14 15.02 -8.32 -4.76
N GLY A 15 15.41 -9.17 -3.81
CA GLY A 15 16.51 -10.08 -4.09
C GLY A 15 16.16 -10.72 -5.44
N PRO A 16 17.11 -10.84 -6.36
CA PRO A 16 16.83 -11.47 -7.63
C PRO A 16 16.15 -12.81 -7.32
N ALA A 17 14.97 -13.03 -7.90
CA ALA A 17 14.44 -14.37 -8.00
C ALA A 17 15.51 -15.11 -8.79
N MET A 18 16.39 -15.83 -8.08
CA MET A 18 17.39 -16.66 -8.72
C MET A 18 16.66 -17.78 -9.45
N GLY A 19 16.21 -17.43 -10.69
CA GLY A 19 15.99 -18.44 -11.68
C GLY A 19 17.30 -19.20 -11.81
N GLN A 20 17.22 -20.54 -11.85
CA GLN A 20 18.34 -21.39 -12.23
C GLN A 20 19.06 -20.70 -13.40
N ALA A 21 20.36 -20.47 -13.23
CA ALA A 21 21.19 -20.20 -14.40
C ALA A 21 20.82 -21.28 -15.43
N PRO A 22 20.42 -20.93 -16.65
CA PRO A 22 20.19 -21.92 -17.67
C PRO A 22 21.50 -22.69 -17.76
N THR A 23 21.45 -24.01 -17.48
CA THR A 23 22.55 -24.91 -17.79
C THR A 23 22.68 -24.87 -19.31
N ALA A 24 23.51 -23.93 -19.80
CA ALA A 24 23.83 -23.83 -21.19
C ALA A 24 24.59 -25.10 -21.56
N ALA A 25 23.91 -25.98 -22.25
CA ALA A 25 24.57 -26.99 -23.06
C ALA A 25 25.32 -26.27 -24.18
N GLY A 26 26.64 -26.10 -24.01
CA GLY A 26 27.57 -25.43 -24.93
C GLY A 26 28.25 -24.27 -24.21
N GLY A 27 29.55 -24.41 -23.94
CA GLY A 27 30.35 -23.45 -23.17
C GLY A 27 30.23 -22.04 -23.67
N VAL A 28 29.37 -21.24 -23.06
CA VAL A 28 29.30 -19.80 -23.22
C VAL A 28 30.46 -19.25 -22.40
N ILE A 29 31.52 -18.78 -23.09
CA ILE A 29 32.52 -17.95 -22.45
C ILE A 29 31.77 -16.71 -21.94
N GLU A 30 31.76 -16.51 -20.62
CA GLU A 30 31.14 -15.39 -19.95
C GLU A 30 31.67 -14.07 -20.57
N GLY A 31 30.80 -13.36 -21.29
CA GLY A 31 31.24 -12.18 -22.06
C GLY A 31 31.23 -10.93 -21.18
N VAL A 32 32.22 -10.08 -21.30
CA VAL A 32 32.28 -8.76 -20.70
C VAL A 32 31.38 -7.80 -21.49
N ALA A 33 30.43 -7.13 -20.77
CA ALA A 33 29.56 -6.09 -21.33
C ALA A 33 30.20 -4.70 -21.24
N ALA A 34 30.90 -4.41 -20.14
CA ALA A 34 31.70 -3.18 -20.00
C ALA A 34 32.89 -3.42 -19.05
N VAL A 35 33.86 -2.51 -19.09
CA VAL A 35 34.93 -2.41 -18.08
C VAL A 35 34.90 -1.01 -17.51
N VAL A 36 34.91 -0.89 -16.19
CA VAL A 36 34.92 0.38 -15.44
C VAL A 36 36.15 0.36 -14.53
N GLY A 37 37.15 1.20 -14.80
CA GLY A 37 38.43 1.11 -14.12
C GLY A 37 39.10 -0.23 -14.40
N ASP A 38 39.27 -1.05 -13.37
CA ASP A 38 39.80 -2.41 -13.42
C ASP A 38 38.74 -3.50 -13.25
N LYS A 39 37.47 -3.11 -13.09
CA LYS A 39 36.35 -4.01 -12.80
C LYS A 39 35.54 -4.29 -14.07
N PRO A 40 35.35 -5.55 -14.47
CA PRO A 40 34.46 -5.92 -15.55
C PRO A 40 32.99 -5.95 -15.05
N ILE A 41 32.08 -5.59 -15.95
CA ILE A 41 30.65 -5.87 -15.85
C ILE A 41 30.31 -6.98 -16.83
N LEU A 42 29.71 -8.04 -16.35
CA LEU A 42 29.45 -9.24 -17.13
C LEU A 42 28.11 -9.15 -17.86
N ARG A 43 27.99 -9.86 -18.98
CA ARG A 43 26.71 -9.94 -19.70
C ARG A 43 25.64 -10.69 -18.89
N SER A 44 26.06 -11.67 -18.09
CA SER A 44 25.17 -12.38 -17.18
C SER A 44 24.51 -11.43 -16.17
N GLU A 45 25.25 -10.48 -15.61
CA GLU A 45 24.71 -9.48 -14.68
C GLU A 45 23.63 -8.62 -15.35
N VAL A 46 23.83 -8.23 -16.60
CA VAL A 46 22.83 -7.47 -17.38
C VAL A 46 21.58 -8.32 -17.64
N GLU A 47 21.74 -9.60 -18.02
CA GLU A 47 20.62 -10.51 -18.30
C GLU A 47 19.84 -10.88 -17.03
N GLU A 48 20.51 -11.08 -15.90
CA GLU A 48 19.85 -11.31 -14.61
C GLU A 48 18.95 -10.14 -14.23
N GLN A 49 19.46 -8.92 -14.32
CA GLN A 49 18.65 -7.71 -14.07
C GLN A 49 17.54 -7.54 -15.12
N PHE A 50 17.80 -7.87 -16.38
CA PHE A 50 16.78 -7.82 -17.42
C PHE A 50 15.62 -8.77 -17.12
N ILE A 51 15.91 -10.01 -16.73
CA ILE A 51 14.87 -11.00 -16.35
C ILE A 51 14.06 -10.50 -15.16
N ALA A 52 14.71 -9.90 -14.16
CA ALA A 52 14.04 -9.39 -12.97
C ALA A 52 13.17 -8.15 -13.24
N LEU A 53 13.60 -7.26 -14.12
CA LEU A 53 12.97 -5.96 -14.37
C LEU A 53 11.96 -5.97 -15.52
N SER A 54 12.13 -6.83 -16.54
CA SER A 54 11.24 -6.86 -17.71
C SER A 54 9.76 -7.00 -17.38
N PRO A 55 9.30 -7.81 -16.38
CA PRO A 55 7.89 -7.85 -15.99
C PRO A 55 7.39 -6.54 -15.37
N GLN A 56 8.24 -5.85 -14.60
CA GLN A 56 7.88 -4.59 -13.94
C GLN A 56 7.68 -3.45 -14.94
N PHE A 57 8.48 -3.43 -15.99
CA PHE A 57 8.39 -2.44 -17.08
C PHE A 57 7.48 -2.87 -18.23
N GLN A 58 6.80 -4.04 -18.09
CA GLN A 58 5.92 -4.61 -19.13
C GLN A 58 6.64 -4.71 -20.50
N VAL A 59 7.92 -5.00 -20.48
CA VAL A 59 8.73 -5.22 -21.70
C VAL A 59 8.53 -6.65 -22.16
N ASP A 60 8.06 -6.81 -23.41
CA ASP A 60 8.01 -8.12 -24.07
C ASP A 60 9.42 -8.57 -24.43
N PRO A 61 9.94 -9.68 -23.86
CA PRO A 61 11.28 -10.18 -24.22
C PRO A 61 11.45 -10.53 -25.69
N SER A 62 10.34 -10.77 -26.42
CA SER A 62 10.34 -11.04 -27.86
C SER A 62 10.45 -9.77 -28.72
N ASP A 63 10.09 -8.60 -28.17
CA ASP A 63 10.35 -7.30 -28.82
C ASP A 63 11.82 -6.93 -28.67
N SER A 64 12.61 -7.26 -29.70
CA SER A 64 14.06 -7.01 -29.69
C SER A 64 14.43 -5.54 -29.51
N SER A 65 13.58 -4.58 -29.89
CA SER A 65 13.83 -3.15 -29.72
C SER A 65 13.72 -2.71 -28.28
N GLN A 66 12.59 -3.02 -27.62
CA GLN A 66 12.34 -2.69 -26.21
C GLN A 66 13.30 -3.45 -25.30
N ALA A 67 13.50 -4.75 -25.55
CA ALA A 67 14.43 -5.57 -24.81
C ALA A 67 15.87 -5.04 -24.86
N ASN A 68 16.37 -4.66 -26.05
CA ASN A 68 17.70 -4.09 -26.19
C ASN A 68 17.81 -2.69 -25.59
N GLN A 69 16.75 -1.91 -25.58
CA GLN A 69 16.73 -0.61 -24.89
C GLN A 69 16.86 -0.81 -23.39
N LEU A 70 16.07 -1.70 -22.79
CA LEU A 70 16.13 -1.98 -21.36
C LEU A 70 17.51 -2.53 -20.96
N ARG A 71 18.10 -3.44 -21.74
CA ARG A 71 19.46 -3.93 -21.49
C ARG A 71 20.51 -2.82 -21.50
N ARG A 72 20.40 -1.85 -22.41
CA ARG A 72 21.31 -0.68 -22.43
C ARG A 72 21.13 0.19 -21.19
N GLU A 73 19.90 0.45 -20.77
CA GLU A 73 19.61 1.22 -19.57
C GLU A 73 20.14 0.51 -18.31
N ILE A 74 19.99 -0.81 -18.22
CA ILE A 74 20.57 -1.63 -17.15
C ILE A 74 22.09 -1.53 -17.15
N LEU A 75 22.74 -1.68 -18.31
CA LEU A 75 24.19 -1.58 -18.42
C LEU A 75 24.71 -0.19 -18.01
N ASP A 76 24.04 0.88 -18.43
CA ASP A 76 24.39 2.25 -18.03
C ASP A 76 24.23 2.47 -16.50
N ASN A 77 23.25 1.82 -15.87
CA ASN A 77 23.09 1.84 -14.42
C ASN A 77 24.23 1.08 -13.72
N LEU A 78 24.55 -0.14 -14.15
CA LEU A 78 25.66 -0.92 -13.61
C LEU A 78 27.01 -0.18 -13.73
N ILE A 79 27.25 0.48 -14.87
CA ILE A 79 28.41 1.36 -15.05
C ILE A 79 28.41 2.49 -14.01
N SER A 80 27.26 3.13 -13.81
CA SER A 80 27.13 4.24 -12.88
C SER A 80 27.33 3.80 -11.43
N GLU A 81 26.78 2.65 -11.04
CA GLU A 81 26.99 2.04 -9.72
C GLU A 81 28.48 1.69 -9.50
N GLN A 82 29.12 1.11 -10.50
CA GLN A 82 30.54 0.76 -10.40
C GLN A 82 31.44 2.00 -10.29
N LEU A 83 31.13 3.08 -11.03
CA LEU A 83 31.80 4.37 -10.89
C LEU A 83 31.67 4.97 -9.50
N LEU A 84 30.45 4.95 -8.95
CA LEU A 84 30.19 5.46 -7.60
C LEU A 84 30.90 4.63 -6.53
N THR A 85 30.93 3.31 -6.68
CA THR A 85 31.63 2.42 -5.75
C THR A 85 33.12 2.69 -5.75
N GLN A 86 33.76 2.76 -6.94
CA GLN A 86 35.20 3.05 -7.06
C GLN A 86 35.55 4.44 -6.51
N GLU A 87 34.74 5.45 -6.79
CA GLU A 87 34.95 6.79 -6.22
C GLU A 87 34.80 6.80 -4.72
N ALA A 88 33.81 6.10 -4.15
CA ALA A 88 33.62 6.01 -2.70
C ALA A 88 34.84 5.38 -2.00
N GLU A 89 35.39 4.32 -2.59
CA GLU A 89 36.62 3.66 -2.14
C GLU A 89 37.85 4.60 -2.30
N ALA A 90 37.99 5.26 -3.45
CA ALA A 90 39.10 6.15 -3.73
C ALA A 90 39.18 7.38 -2.80
N VAL A 91 38.01 7.92 -2.40
CA VAL A 91 37.94 9.03 -1.44
C VAL A 91 37.96 8.56 0.04
N GLY A 92 38.12 7.26 0.28
CA GLY A 92 38.30 6.67 1.60
C GLY A 92 37.06 6.72 2.48
N LEU A 93 35.86 6.70 1.90
CA LEU A 93 34.61 6.60 2.68
C LEU A 93 34.58 5.27 3.42
N LYS A 94 34.07 5.33 4.64
CA LYS A 94 33.83 4.14 5.47
C LYS A 94 32.36 4.04 5.83
N VAL A 95 31.93 2.82 6.04
CA VAL A 95 30.57 2.51 6.52
C VAL A 95 30.70 1.92 7.92
N ASP A 96 29.76 2.28 8.77
CA ASP A 96 29.65 1.71 10.12
C ASP A 96 29.24 0.24 10.01
N GLU A 97 29.97 -0.64 10.70
CA GLU A 97 29.71 -2.07 10.75
C GLU A 97 28.33 -2.37 11.38
N ALA A 98 27.88 -1.54 12.31
CA ALA A 98 26.54 -1.62 12.88
C ALA A 98 25.45 -1.37 11.83
N ALA A 99 25.64 -0.39 10.95
CA ALA A 99 24.69 -0.09 9.87
C ALA A 99 24.63 -1.23 8.81
N ILE A 100 25.77 -1.87 8.52
CA ILE A 100 25.80 -3.04 7.64
C ILE A 100 25.02 -4.19 8.28
N ASN A 101 25.28 -4.51 9.55
CA ASN A 101 24.62 -5.59 10.27
C ASN A 101 23.11 -5.37 10.39
N GLU A 102 22.67 -4.14 10.61
CA GLU A 102 21.25 -3.76 10.62
C GLU A 102 20.58 -4.01 9.26
N ALA A 103 21.20 -3.53 8.17
CA ALA A 103 20.70 -3.71 6.82
C ALA A 103 20.58 -5.20 6.46
N VAL A 104 21.60 -6.01 6.79
CA VAL A 104 21.61 -7.47 6.57
C VAL A 104 20.49 -8.15 7.36
N THR A 105 20.31 -7.76 8.61
CA THR A 105 19.27 -8.34 9.47
C THR A 105 17.88 -8.04 8.90
N GLN A 106 17.62 -6.79 8.52
CA GLN A 106 16.36 -6.37 7.89
C GLN A 106 16.08 -7.12 6.58
N ALA A 107 17.10 -7.30 5.73
CA ALA A 107 16.96 -8.05 4.48
C ALA A 107 16.57 -9.51 4.72
N ILE A 108 17.24 -10.20 5.64
CA ILE A 108 16.94 -11.59 5.98
C ILE A 108 15.54 -11.74 6.61
N GLU A 109 15.16 -10.83 7.51
CA GLU A 109 13.83 -10.84 8.12
C GLU A 109 12.73 -10.59 7.09
N SER A 110 12.97 -9.69 6.15
CA SER A 110 12.06 -9.44 5.03
C SER A 110 11.88 -10.68 4.15
N ASP A 111 12.97 -11.37 3.80
CA ASP A 111 12.90 -12.62 3.03
C ASP A 111 12.17 -13.72 3.78
N ARG A 112 12.42 -13.85 5.08
CA ARG A 112 11.68 -14.80 5.92
C ARG A 112 10.19 -14.48 6.01
N ALA A 113 9.84 -13.22 6.15
CA ALA A 113 8.43 -12.79 6.17
C ALA A 113 7.73 -13.07 4.85
N ARG A 114 8.42 -12.85 3.72
CA ARG A 114 7.91 -13.07 2.36
C ARG A 114 7.73 -14.54 2.01
N LEU A 115 8.69 -15.40 2.38
CA LEU A 115 8.73 -16.81 1.98
C LEU A 115 8.16 -17.77 3.04
N GLY A 116 8.02 -17.31 4.29
CA GLY A 116 7.79 -18.16 5.44
C GLY A 116 9.06 -18.95 5.83
N ALA A 117 9.07 -19.54 7.03
CA ALA A 117 10.25 -20.24 7.54
C ALA A 117 10.67 -21.45 6.68
N GLU A 118 9.69 -22.23 6.20
CA GLU A 118 9.95 -23.41 5.35
C GLU A 118 10.43 -22.98 3.96
N GLY A 119 9.76 -22.01 3.32
CA GLY A 119 10.13 -21.50 1.99
C GLY A 119 11.51 -20.85 1.98
N PHE A 120 11.89 -20.14 3.06
CA PHE A 120 13.23 -19.59 3.22
C PHE A 120 14.30 -20.67 3.32
N ALA A 121 14.05 -21.73 4.11
CA ALA A 121 14.98 -22.86 4.22
C ALA A 121 15.12 -23.63 2.90
N GLU A 122 14.03 -23.84 2.16
CA GLU A 122 14.06 -24.48 0.83
C GLU A 122 14.83 -23.62 -0.18
N GLN A 123 14.67 -22.28 -0.14
CA GLN A 123 15.39 -21.37 -1.02
C GLN A 123 16.90 -21.45 -0.77
N LEU A 124 17.35 -21.40 0.50
CA LEU A 124 18.76 -21.57 0.85
C LEU A 124 19.32 -22.90 0.33
N LYS A 125 18.59 -24.00 0.53
CA LYS A 125 19.00 -25.32 0.05
C LYS A 125 19.11 -25.37 -1.48
N LYS A 126 18.17 -24.76 -2.18
CA LYS A 126 18.15 -24.70 -3.66
C LYS A 126 19.35 -23.92 -4.21
N GLU A 127 19.78 -22.87 -3.52
CA GLU A 127 20.93 -22.04 -3.87
C GLU A 127 22.26 -22.62 -3.37
N GLY A 128 22.24 -23.70 -2.59
CA GLY A 128 23.43 -24.30 -1.99
C GLY A 128 24.08 -23.42 -0.93
N LEU A 129 23.31 -22.49 -0.34
CA LEU A 129 23.78 -21.54 0.66
C LEU A 129 23.38 -21.98 2.08
N THR A 130 24.22 -21.58 3.03
CA THR A 130 23.84 -21.54 4.45
C THR A 130 23.37 -20.13 4.79
N GLU A 131 22.64 -19.97 5.90
CA GLU A 131 22.28 -18.61 6.37
C GLU A 131 23.50 -17.73 6.63
N ALA A 132 24.60 -18.32 7.14
CA ALA A 132 25.87 -17.61 7.30
C ALA A 132 26.46 -17.14 5.96
N GLY A 133 26.40 -17.99 4.93
CA GLY A 133 26.84 -17.63 3.57
C GLY A 133 25.95 -16.53 2.97
N LEU A 134 24.64 -16.59 3.19
CA LEU A 134 23.72 -15.51 2.77
C LEU A 134 24.04 -14.20 3.48
N ARG A 135 24.30 -14.23 4.79
CA ARG A 135 24.72 -13.06 5.57
C ARG A 135 26.00 -12.43 5.03
N THR A 136 27.01 -13.23 4.68
CA THR A 136 28.26 -12.73 4.09
C THR A 136 27.98 -12.00 2.78
N ARG A 137 27.20 -12.61 1.88
CA ARG A 137 26.83 -11.97 0.58
C ARG A 137 26.07 -10.67 0.79
N TYR A 138 25.04 -10.70 1.66
CA TYR A 138 24.28 -9.47 1.95
C TYR A 138 25.12 -8.40 2.65
N SER A 139 26.16 -8.77 3.42
CA SER A 139 27.08 -7.79 4.01
C SER A 139 27.92 -7.09 2.97
N GLU A 140 28.42 -7.78 1.97
CA GLU A 140 29.17 -7.19 0.85
C GLU A 140 28.28 -6.25 0.03
N GLU A 141 27.08 -6.69 -0.32
CA GLU A 141 26.10 -5.88 -1.04
C GLU A 141 25.69 -4.63 -0.25
N ALA A 142 25.36 -4.77 1.03
CA ALA A 142 24.99 -3.68 1.92
C ALA A 142 26.14 -2.68 2.11
N GLN A 143 27.37 -3.15 2.24
CA GLN A 143 28.54 -2.29 2.36
C GLN A 143 28.69 -1.41 1.11
N GLN A 144 28.62 -1.99 -0.08
CA GLN A 144 28.73 -1.25 -1.33
C GLN A 144 27.59 -0.23 -1.49
N GLU A 145 26.39 -0.64 -1.19
CA GLU A 145 25.21 0.23 -1.27
C GLU A 145 25.31 1.42 -0.29
N LEU A 146 25.71 1.17 0.96
CA LEU A 146 25.91 2.21 1.94
C LEU A 146 27.07 3.16 1.56
N LEU A 147 28.16 2.65 0.98
CA LEU A 147 29.24 3.47 0.43
C LEU A 147 28.74 4.41 -0.66
N ARG A 148 28.00 3.87 -1.66
CA ARG A 148 27.41 4.68 -2.74
C ARG A 148 26.45 5.73 -2.20
N ARG A 149 25.58 5.35 -1.26
CA ARG A 149 24.63 6.27 -0.62
C ARG A 149 25.34 7.40 0.11
N ASN A 150 26.37 7.09 0.88
CA ASN A 150 27.14 8.09 1.63
C ASN A 150 27.91 9.04 0.67
N LEU A 151 28.44 8.52 -0.43
CA LEU A 151 29.06 9.32 -1.47
C LEU A 151 28.05 10.29 -2.11
N LEU A 152 26.89 9.78 -2.52
CA LEU A 152 25.83 10.60 -3.11
C LEU A 152 25.31 11.64 -2.14
N GLN A 153 25.14 11.29 -0.86
CA GLN A 153 24.75 12.24 0.16
C GLN A 153 25.77 13.39 0.26
N LYS A 154 27.06 13.08 0.28
CA LYS A 154 28.14 14.06 0.43
C LYS A 154 28.36 14.90 -0.83
N GLU A 155 28.44 14.26 -2.01
CA GLU A 155 28.89 14.90 -3.26
C GLU A 155 27.75 15.47 -4.11
N VAL A 156 26.53 14.94 -3.92
CA VAL A 156 25.37 15.34 -4.70
C VAL A 156 24.34 16.03 -3.79
N PHE A 157 23.74 15.31 -2.83
CA PHE A 157 22.54 15.78 -2.16
C PHE A 157 22.80 16.92 -1.19
N ALA A 158 23.89 16.87 -0.40
CA ALA A 158 24.27 17.94 0.52
C ALA A 158 24.69 19.25 -0.21
N LYS A 159 25.04 19.17 -1.50
CA LYS A 159 25.44 20.31 -2.31
C LYS A 159 24.26 20.96 -3.05
N VAL A 160 23.08 20.35 -3.03
CA VAL A 160 21.87 20.93 -3.65
C VAL A 160 21.20 21.86 -2.65
N THR A 161 21.08 23.12 -3.03
CA THR A 161 20.36 24.13 -2.28
C THR A 161 19.32 24.76 -3.18
N VAL A 162 18.06 24.71 -2.79
CA VAL A 162 16.95 25.29 -3.54
C VAL A 162 16.54 26.61 -2.91
N THR A 163 16.62 27.67 -3.69
CA THR A 163 16.23 29.01 -3.28
C THR A 163 14.74 29.26 -3.54
N ASP A 164 14.14 30.19 -2.78
CA ASP A 164 12.75 30.63 -3.01
C ASP A 164 12.55 31.20 -4.43
N ALA A 165 13.59 31.81 -5.01
CA ALA A 165 13.53 32.30 -6.37
C ALA A 165 13.37 31.17 -7.41
N GLN A 166 14.07 30.04 -7.23
CA GLN A 166 13.92 28.86 -8.09
C GLN A 166 12.51 28.25 -7.94
N VAL A 167 12.00 28.16 -6.70
CA VAL A 167 10.64 27.66 -6.44
C VAL A 167 9.59 28.57 -7.10
N ARG A 168 9.73 29.89 -6.98
CA ARG A 168 8.83 30.86 -7.66
C ARG A 168 8.95 30.75 -9.19
N LYS A 169 10.15 30.57 -9.71
CA LYS A 169 10.35 30.36 -11.15
C LYS A 169 9.65 29.08 -11.61
N SER A 170 9.79 27.98 -10.88
CA SER A 170 9.10 26.72 -11.18
C SER A 170 7.59 26.89 -11.19
N PHE A 171 7.02 27.62 -10.22
CA PHE A 171 5.59 27.97 -10.20
C PHE A 171 5.15 28.69 -11.47
N THR A 172 5.90 29.70 -11.89
CA THR A 172 5.58 30.50 -13.08
C THR A 172 5.69 29.68 -14.36
N ASP A 173 6.78 28.93 -14.51
CA ASP A 173 7.09 28.16 -15.72
C ASP A 173 6.15 26.94 -15.90
N ASN A 174 5.63 26.41 -14.82
CA ASN A 174 4.78 25.23 -14.83
C ASN A 174 3.31 25.52 -14.51
N LYS A 175 2.88 26.79 -14.55
CA LYS A 175 1.51 27.18 -14.16
C LYS A 175 0.42 26.36 -14.84
N GLU A 176 0.57 26.05 -16.12
CA GLU A 176 -0.38 25.24 -16.88
C GLU A 176 -0.38 23.76 -16.46
N LYS A 177 0.78 23.24 -16.01
CA LYS A 177 0.94 21.85 -15.58
C LYS A 177 0.48 21.60 -14.14
N ILE A 178 0.53 22.63 -13.31
CA ILE A 178 0.08 22.57 -11.90
C ILE A 178 -1.43 22.29 -11.84
N GLY A 179 -2.15 22.69 -12.89
CA GLY A 179 -3.60 22.55 -12.92
C GLY A 179 -4.30 23.54 -12.02
N LYS A 180 -5.57 23.29 -11.76
CA LYS A 180 -6.41 24.12 -10.92
C LYS A 180 -6.79 23.42 -9.64
N LYS A 181 -6.99 24.21 -8.61
CA LYS A 181 -7.59 23.77 -7.36
C LYS A 181 -9.05 23.41 -7.65
N PRO A 182 -9.46 22.18 -7.41
CA PRO A 182 -10.81 21.76 -7.75
C PRO A 182 -11.84 22.53 -6.94
N ARG A 183 -13.05 22.64 -7.49
CA ARG A 183 -14.22 23.11 -6.74
C ARG A 183 -14.34 22.32 -5.44
N ALA A 184 -14.50 23.01 -4.30
CA ALA A 184 -14.67 22.39 -3.00
C ALA A 184 -16.01 22.77 -2.38
N LEU A 185 -16.62 21.81 -1.70
CA LEU A 185 -17.91 21.94 -1.05
C LEU A 185 -17.74 21.70 0.44
N ARG A 186 -18.38 22.53 1.27
CA ARG A 186 -18.57 22.23 2.68
C ARG A 186 -19.97 21.72 2.87
N VAL A 187 -20.10 20.48 3.33
CA VAL A 187 -21.39 19.81 3.47
C VAL A 187 -21.59 19.31 4.88
N LEU A 188 -22.84 19.28 5.29
CA LEU A 188 -23.29 18.41 6.38
C LEU A 188 -23.75 17.11 5.73
N ASP A 189 -23.37 15.96 6.32
CA ASP A 189 -23.69 14.62 5.85
C ASP A 189 -24.56 13.88 6.87
N LEU A 190 -25.65 13.31 6.40
CA LEU A 190 -26.49 12.38 7.13
C LEU A 190 -26.42 11.01 6.44
N PHE A 191 -25.72 10.06 7.06
CA PHE A 191 -25.63 8.70 6.58
C PHE A 191 -26.60 7.78 7.31
N ILE A 192 -27.45 7.07 6.59
CA ILE A 192 -28.38 6.07 7.13
C ILE A 192 -28.08 4.72 6.48
N ARG A 193 -27.64 3.77 7.32
CA ARG A 193 -27.30 2.41 6.88
C ARG A 193 -28.57 1.60 6.59
N THR A 194 -28.54 0.80 5.52
CA THR A 194 -29.53 -0.23 5.30
C THR A 194 -29.35 -1.35 6.31
N THR A 195 -30.34 -1.55 7.18
CA THR A 195 -30.31 -2.58 8.21
C THR A 195 -31.37 -3.64 7.95
N PRO A 196 -31.05 -4.93 8.20
CA PRO A 196 -32.00 -6.01 8.09
C PRO A 196 -33.22 -5.83 9.00
N ASP A 197 -34.32 -6.44 8.63
CA ASP A 197 -35.47 -6.53 9.49
C ASP A 197 -35.15 -7.31 10.77
N SER A 198 -35.87 -7.00 11.85
CA SER A 198 -35.71 -7.64 13.17
C SER A 198 -35.93 -9.15 13.14
N LEU A 199 -36.79 -9.65 12.27
CA LEU A 199 -37.03 -11.08 12.11
C LEU A 199 -35.85 -11.80 11.48
N ILE A 200 -35.22 -11.19 10.49
CA ILE A 200 -33.98 -11.71 9.88
C ILE A 200 -32.86 -11.71 10.90
N GLU A 201 -32.69 -10.61 11.61
CA GLU A 201 -31.69 -10.47 12.69
C GLU A 201 -31.85 -11.57 13.76
N GLN A 202 -33.06 -11.79 14.23
CA GLN A 202 -33.38 -12.84 15.21
C GLN A 202 -33.17 -14.25 14.67
N ALA A 203 -33.51 -14.50 13.38
CA ALA A 203 -33.34 -15.80 12.77
C ALA A 203 -31.82 -16.15 12.64
N GLN A 204 -31.01 -15.20 12.21
CA GLN A 204 -29.57 -15.43 12.06
C GLN A 204 -28.88 -15.56 13.43
N ARG A 205 -29.33 -14.81 14.44
CA ARG A 205 -28.86 -14.97 15.82
C ARG A 205 -29.12 -16.37 16.33
N LYS A 206 -30.36 -16.86 16.18
CA LYS A 206 -30.76 -18.24 16.59
C LYS A 206 -29.94 -19.29 15.84
N ARG A 207 -29.66 -19.06 14.53
CA ARG A 207 -28.80 -19.95 13.74
C ARG A 207 -27.38 -19.99 14.32
N ALA A 208 -26.80 -18.84 14.67
CA ALA A 208 -25.48 -18.78 15.30
C ALA A 208 -25.43 -19.44 16.68
N GLU A 209 -26.51 -19.24 17.52
CA GLU A 209 -26.63 -19.91 18.81
C GLU A 209 -26.75 -21.43 18.65
N GLY A 210 -27.45 -21.92 17.60
CA GLY A 210 -27.56 -23.33 17.26
C GLY A 210 -26.20 -23.93 16.87
N VAL A 211 -25.46 -23.27 15.98
CA VAL A 211 -24.11 -23.71 15.59
C VAL A 211 -23.17 -23.76 16.79
N ARG A 212 -23.20 -22.75 17.67
CA ARG A 212 -22.42 -22.77 18.90
C ARG A 212 -22.81 -23.99 19.78
N SER A 213 -24.08 -24.28 19.89
CA SER A 213 -24.54 -25.43 20.70
C SER A 213 -24.06 -26.76 20.17
N GLU A 214 -24.01 -26.94 18.84
CA GLU A 214 -23.41 -28.15 18.21
C GLU A 214 -21.92 -28.27 18.53
N ILE A 215 -21.16 -27.17 18.49
CA ILE A 215 -19.74 -27.16 18.81
C ILE A 215 -19.52 -27.51 20.29
N VAL A 216 -20.24 -26.89 21.20
CA VAL A 216 -20.17 -27.19 22.64
C VAL A 216 -20.63 -28.64 22.93
N GLY A 217 -21.50 -29.17 22.08
CA GLY A 217 -21.97 -30.56 22.13
C GLY A 217 -21.00 -31.59 21.54
N GLY A 218 -19.83 -31.15 21.02
CA GLY A 218 -18.75 -32.04 20.57
C GLY A 218 -18.46 -32.02 19.07
N LEU A 219 -19.17 -31.21 18.26
CA LEU A 219 -18.80 -30.99 16.87
C LEU A 219 -17.46 -30.24 16.80
N ALA A 220 -16.49 -30.73 16.04
CA ALA A 220 -15.22 -30.04 15.87
C ALA A 220 -15.43 -28.65 15.21
N PHE A 221 -14.72 -27.62 15.71
CA PHE A 221 -14.91 -26.23 15.24
C PHE A 221 -14.61 -26.07 13.76
N ASP A 222 -13.58 -26.72 13.25
CA ASP A 222 -13.21 -26.69 11.83
C ASP A 222 -14.25 -27.37 10.92
N GLU A 223 -14.88 -28.45 11.37
CA GLU A 223 -16.01 -29.08 10.68
C GLU A 223 -17.24 -28.16 10.68
N ALA A 224 -17.53 -27.54 11.83
CA ALA A 224 -18.61 -26.56 11.94
C ALA A 224 -18.36 -25.35 11.02
N ALA A 225 -17.12 -24.85 10.94
CA ALA A 225 -16.75 -23.76 10.05
C ALA A 225 -16.97 -24.12 8.57
N LYS A 226 -16.51 -25.29 8.12
CA LYS A 226 -16.73 -25.76 6.75
C LYS A 226 -18.23 -25.93 6.42
N LYS A 227 -19.04 -26.34 7.39
CA LYS A 227 -20.46 -26.60 7.20
C LYS A 227 -21.33 -25.34 7.25
N TYR A 228 -21.00 -24.39 8.11
CA TYR A 228 -21.91 -23.31 8.46
C TYR A 228 -21.40 -21.91 8.18
N SER A 229 -20.07 -21.71 8.00
CA SER A 229 -19.52 -20.37 7.83
C SER A 229 -19.86 -19.78 6.47
N ASP A 230 -20.34 -18.54 6.49
CA ASP A 230 -20.56 -17.72 5.30
C ASP A 230 -19.30 -16.91 4.92
N ASP A 231 -18.18 -17.08 5.65
CA ASP A 231 -16.87 -16.51 5.28
C ASP A 231 -16.09 -17.42 4.32
N GLU A 232 -16.17 -17.12 3.05
CA GLU A 232 -15.53 -17.92 1.99
C GLU A 232 -14.00 -17.97 2.09
N LYS A 233 -13.38 -16.97 2.72
CA LYS A 233 -11.91 -16.87 2.81
C LYS A 233 -11.31 -17.86 3.80
N SER A 234 -11.98 -18.06 4.93
CA SER A 234 -11.47 -18.94 6.01
C SER A 234 -12.25 -20.24 6.15
N ARG A 235 -13.47 -20.35 5.62
CA ARG A 235 -14.35 -21.51 5.74
C ARG A 235 -13.64 -22.84 5.45
N ASP A 236 -13.01 -22.94 4.30
CA ASP A 236 -12.40 -24.19 3.82
C ASP A 236 -11.12 -24.55 4.61
N GLN A 237 -10.54 -23.56 5.30
CA GLN A 237 -9.43 -23.72 6.25
C GLN A 237 -9.91 -23.94 7.69
N GLY A 238 -11.19 -24.33 7.87
CA GLY A 238 -11.79 -24.55 9.20
C GLY A 238 -11.94 -23.27 10.01
N GLY A 239 -12.12 -22.13 9.36
CA GLY A 239 -12.30 -20.81 9.98
C GLY A 239 -11.03 -20.18 10.54
N LEU A 240 -9.84 -20.73 10.25
CA LEU A 240 -8.56 -20.25 10.79
C LEU A 240 -8.18 -18.89 10.16
N LEU A 241 -7.85 -17.92 11.01
CA LEU A 241 -7.29 -16.63 10.61
C LEU A 241 -5.80 -16.54 10.92
N PRO A 242 -5.03 -15.75 10.18
CA PRO A 242 -3.66 -15.40 10.57
C PRO A 242 -3.64 -14.77 11.97
N PRO A 243 -2.51 -14.87 12.71
CA PRO A 243 -2.35 -14.12 13.95
C PRO A 243 -2.48 -12.60 13.70
N PHE A 244 -3.12 -11.88 14.63
CA PHE A 244 -3.34 -10.43 14.55
C PHE A 244 -3.17 -9.76 15.90
N ALA A 245 -2.78 -8.48 15.88
CA ALA A 245 -2.64 -7.60 17.02
C ALA A 245 -3.91 -6.75 17.27
N PRO A 246 -4.07 -6.13 18.44
CA PRO A 246 -5.18 -5.21 18.69
C PRO A 246 -5.19 -4.04 17.71
N GLY A 247 -6.33 -3.85 17.03
CA GLY A 247 -6.54 -2.79 16.03
C GLY A 247 -6.46 -3.25 14.57
N ASP A 248 -5.96 -4.46 14.29
CA ASP A 248 -5.74 -4.95 12.93
C ASP A 248 -7.05 -5.28 12.18
N LEU A 249 -8.10 -5.69 12.88
CA LEU A 249 -9.35 -6.14 12.25
C LEU A 249 -10.45 -5.07 12.16
N GLY A 250 -10.27 -3.94 12.83
CA GLY A 250 -11.15 -2.78 12.74
C GLY A 250 -12.53 -2.93 13.42
N ASP A 251 -12.89 -4.08 13.95
CA ASP A 251 -14.13 -4.28 14.73
C ASP A 251 -13.81 -4.52 16.21
N ARG A 252 -14.00 -3.49 17.02
CA ARG A 252 -13.67 -3.51 18.44
C ARG A 252 -14.44 -4.59 19.23
N SER A 253 -15.68 -4.92 18.83
CA SER A 253 -16.48 -5.93 19.52
C SER A 253 -15.93 -7.32 19.28
N PHE A 254 -15.52 -7.60 18.04
CA PHE A 254 -14.88 -8.85 17.66
C PHE A 254 -13.54 -9.02 18.34
N GLU A 255 -12.67 -8.01 18.23
CA GLU A 255 -11.34 -8.03 18.85
C GLU A 255 -11.41 -8.19 20.37
N LYS A 256 -12.33 -7.47 21.04
CA LYS A 256 -12.52 -7.59 22.48
C LYS A 256 -12.78 -9.04 22.91
N VAL A 257 -13.61 -9.77 22.15
CA VAL A 257 -13.89 -11.18 22.44
C VAL A 257 -12.64 -12.04 22.15
N ALA A 258 -11.98 -11.87 21.01
CA ALA A 258 -10.80 -12.62 20.64
C ALA A 258 -9.67 -12.47 21.68
N PHE A 259 -9.46 -11.25 22.19
CA PHE A 259 -8.40 -10.99 23.19
C PHE A 259 -8.78 -11.33 24.63
N SER A 260 -10.07 -11.47 24.97
CA SER A 260 -10.50 -11.83 26.32
C SER A 260 -10.78 -13.32 26.53
N LEU A 261 -11.11 -14.05 25.46
CA LEU A 261 -11.51 -15.46 25.53
C LEU A 261 -10.30 -16.37 25.82
N PRO A 262 -10.36 -17.29 26.77
CA PRO A 262 -9.31 -18.30 27.00
C PRO A 262 -9.03 -19.15 25.75
N VAL A 263 -7.78 -19.66 25.64
CA VAL A 263 -7.40 -20.59 24.56
C VAL A 263 -8.24 -21.86 24.64
N GLY A 264 -8.78 -22.29 23.50
CA GLY A 264 -9.63 -23.46 23.36
C GLY A 264 -11.13 -23.20 23.63
N GLU A 265 -11.50 -22.10 24.27
CA GLU A 265 -12.91 -21.78 24.52
C GLU A 265 -13.62 -21.20 23.28
N VAL A 266 -14.96 -21.43 23.25
CA VAL A 266 -15.86 -20.97 22.17
C VAL A 266 -16.75 -19.85 22.68
N SER A 267 -16.73 -18.70 22.01
CA SER A 267 -17.51 -17.52 22.38
C SER A 267 -19.02 -17.72 22.23
N SER A 268 -19.79 -16.88 22.90
CA SER A 268 -21.16 -16.58 22.46
C SER A 268 -21.11 -15.85 21.09
N PRO A 269 -22.20 -15.90 20.29
CA PRO A 269 -22.26 -15.16 19.03
C PRO A 269 -22.01 -13.66 19.23
N VAL A 270 -21.01 -13.11 18.53
CA VAL A 270 -20.61 -11.70 18.57
C VAL A 270 -21.18 -10.99 17.36
N ARG A 271 -21.95 -9.92 17.57
CA ARG A 271 -22.54 -9.12 16.46
C ARG A 271 -21.53 -8.11 15.95
N THR A 272 -21.26 -8.16 14.65
CA THR A 272 -20.48 -7.18 13.88
C THR A 272 -21.29 -6.64 12.70
N ASN A 273 -20.72 -5.72 11.94
CA ASN A 273 -21.36 -5.21 10.72
C ASN A 273 -21.65 -6.29 9.67
N LEU A 274 -20.91 -7.41 9.66
CA LEU A 274 -21.06 -8.51 8.71
C LEU A 274 -22.14 -9.53 9.13
N GLY A 275 -22.37 -9.68 10.43
CA GLY A 275 -23.26 -10.71 10.96
C GLY A 275 -22.88 -11.14 12.36
N TYR A 276 -23.18 -12.39 12.68
CA TYR A 276 -22.80 -13.02 13.95
C TYR A 276 -21.55 -13.87 13.77
N HIS A 277 -20.55 -13.65 14.60
CA HIS A 277 -19.34 -14.44 14.65
C HIS A 277 -19.33 -15.34 15.88
N ILE A 278 -18.93 -16.59 15.68
CA ILE A 278 -18.54 -17.51 16.76
C ILE A 278 -17.03 -17.63 16.68
N VAL A 279 -16.34 -17.43 17.79
CA VAL A 279 -14.87 -17.34 17.85
C VAL A 279 -14.35 -18.44 18.78
N GLN A 280 -13.23 -19.08 18.36
CA GLN A 280 -12.41 -19.95 19.22
C GLN A 280 -10.97 -19.50 19.17
N VAL A 281 -10.35 -19.24 20.32
CA VAL A 281 -8.91 -18.91 20.39
C VAL A 281 -8.09 -20.17 20.23
N VAL A 282 -7.19 -20.18 19.24
CA VAL A 282 -6.28 -21.30 18.96
C VAL A 282 -4.95 -21.12 19.67
N ASN A 283 -4.40 -19.91 19.62
CA ASN A 283 -3.12 -19.59 20.23
C ASN A 283 -3.06 -18.12 20.63
N ARG A 284 -2.22 -17.83 21.60
CA ARG A 284 -1.95 -16.46 22.08
C ARG A 284 -0.45 -16.30 22.30
N ASP A 285 0.16 -15.36 21.61
CA ASP A 285 1.55 -14.98 21.80
C ASP A 285 1.63 -13.70 22.66
N ALA A 286 2.09 -13.86 23.90
CA ALA A 286 2.21 -12.75 24.83
C ALA A 286 3.37 -11.82 24.49
N GLN A 287 4.42 -12.31 23.82
CA GLN A 287 5.58 -11.50 23.43
C GLN A 287 5.26 -10.64 22.21
N ALA A 288 4.65 -11.24 21.18
CA ALA A 288 4.20 -10.53 19.98
C ALA A 288 2.88 -9.76 20.19
N GLN A 289 2.23 -9.91 21.34
CA GLN A 289 0.89 -9.34 21.65
C GLN A 289 -0.16 -9.71 20.59
N THR A 290 -0.09 -10.92 20.01
CA THR A 290 -1.00 -11.39 18.98
C THR A 290 -1.87 -12.53 19.47
N VAL A 291 -3.03 -12.71 18.80
CA VAL A 291 -3.93 -13.83 19.00
C VAL A 291 -4.22 -14.49 17.66
N GLN A 292 -4.25 -15.82 17.64
CA GLN A 292 -4.71 -16.60 16.51
C GLN A 292 -6.04 -17.28 16.88
N ILE A 293 -7.02 -17.15 15.99
CA ILE A 293 -8.37 -17.67 16.22
C ILE A 293 -8.88 -18.48 15.03
N ARG A 294 -9.91 -19.27 15.31
CA ARG A 294 -10.87 -19.73 14.30
C ARG A 294 -12.17 -18.95 14.48
N HIS A 295 -12.87 -18.66 13.37
CA HIS A 295 -14.19 -18.06 13.45
C HIS A 295 -15.18 -18.70 12.48
N ILE A 296 -16.47 -18.57 12.81
CA ILE A 296 -17.60 -18.91 11.95
C ILE A 296 -18.42 -17.64 11.79
N LEU A 297 -18.62 -17.20 10.56
CA LEU A 297 -19.49 -16.08 10.24
C LEU A 297 -20.85 -16.58 9.80
N ILE A 298 -21.90 -16.11 10.46
CA ILE A 298 -23.29 -16.21 10.02
C ILE A 298 -23.70 -14.83 9.51
N LYS A 299 -23.66 -14.62 8.20
CA LYS A 299 -23.96 -13.32 7.58
C LYS A 299 -25.37 -12.85 7.89
N VAL A 300 -25.50 -11.56 8.14
CA VAL A 300 -26.79 -10.86 8.25
C VAL A 300 -26.84 -9.83 7.14
N THR A 301 -27.49 -10.18 6.03
CA THR A 301 -27.56 -9.33 4.85
C THR A 301 -28.97 -8.75 4.72
N PRO A 302 -29.10 -7.41 4.54
CA PRO A 302 -30.37 -6.79 4.23
C PRO A 302 -30.98 -7.33 2.93
N THR A 303 -32.29 -7.47 2.91
CA THR A 303 -33.04 -7.83 1.70
C THR A 303 -33.42 -6.60 0.88
N ARG A 304 -33.93 -6.82 -0.34
CA ARG A 304 -34.53 -5.72 -1.13
C ARG A 304 -35.70 -5.05 -0.44
N ALA A 305 -36.47 -5.78 0.36
CA ALA A 305 -37.55 -5.22 1.14
C ALA A 305 -37.04 -4.29 2.25
N ASP A 306 -35.94 -4.68 2.89
CA ASP A 306 -35.27 -3.82 3.90
C ASP A 306 -34.74 -2.55 3.25
N ASP A 307 -34.09 -2.68 2.09
CA ASP A 307 -33.61 -1.54 1.35
C ASP A 307 -34.74 -0.57 0.99
N SER A 308 -35.86 -1.08 0.44
CA SER A 308 -37.04 -0.27 0.13
C SER A 308 -37.63 0.42 1.36
N ARG A 309 -37.70 -0.28 2.50
CA ARG A 309 -38.19 0.25 3.77
C ARG A 309 -37.30 1.38 4.30
N ILE A 310 -35.99 1.16 4.27
CA ILE A 310 -35.02 2.17 4.71
C ILE A 310 -35.02 3.35 3.74
N ARG A 311 -35.10 3.14 2.44
CA ARG A 311 -35.21 4.18 1.44
C ARG A 311 -36.42 5.09 1.69
N ALA A 312 -37.60 4.52 1.89
CA ALA A 312 -38.80 5.28 2.20
C ALA A 312 -38.66 6.12 3.48
N LYS A 313 -38.01 5.56 4.50
CA LYS A 313 -37.69 6.29 5.75
C LYS A 313 -36.75 7.46 5.49
N VAL A 314 -35.71 7.26 4.67
CA VAL A 314 -34.73 8.29 4.34
C VAL A 314 -35.37 9.41 3.51
N ASP A 315 -36.22 9.05 2.54
CA ASP A 315 -37.00 10.05 1.76
C ASP A 315 -37.89 10.90 2.66
N SER A 316 -38.60 10.29 3.65
CA SER A 316 -39.40 11.03 4.63
C SER A 316 -38.56 12.00 5.47
N ILE A 317 -37.42 11.55 5.99
CA ILE A 317 -36.49 12.40 6.76
C ILE A 317 -35.99 13.56 5.90
N ARG A 318 -35.62 13.28 4.65
CA ARG A 318 -35.18 14.31 3.70
C ARG A 318 -36.26 15.36 3.49
N ASP A 319 -37.52 14.96 3.33
CA ASP A 319 -38.64 15.88 3.11
C ASP A 319 -38.97 16.71 4.36
N GLU A 320 -38.85 16.14 5.55
CA GLU A 320 -38.95 16.89 6.80
C GLU A 320 -37.83 17.95 6.92
N ILE A 321 -36.60 17.61 6.55
CA ILE A 321 -35.48 18.55 6.54
C ILE A 321 -35.71 19.63 5.48
N ALA A 322 -36.08 19.26 4.26
CA ALA A 322 -36.29 20.20 3.16
C ALA A 322 -37.43 21.18 3.38
N SER A 323 -38.46 20.75 4.13
CA SER A 323 -39.59 21.62 4.51
C SER A 323 -39.31 22.46 5.77
N GLY A 324 -38.13 22.30 6.40
CA GLY A 324 -37.79 23.03 7.63
C GLY A 324 -38.49 22.51 8.91
N LYS A 325 -39.19 21.37 8.84
CA LYS A 325 -39.84 20.73 10.02
C LYS A 325 -38.82 20.07 10.94
N LEU A 326 -37.68 19.67 10.39
CA LEU A 326 -36.58 19.06 11.12
C LEU A 326 -35.27 19.77 10.76
N ASP A 327 -34.53 20.21 11.79
CA ASP A 327 -33.17 20.75 11.56
C ASP A 327 -32.23 19.64 11.12
N PHE A 328 -31.29 19.97 10.21
CA PHE A 328 -30.36 18.98 9.64
C PHE A 328 -29.44 18.37 10.71
N ALA A 329 -28.88 19.19 11.60
CA ALA A 329 -27.98 18.72 12.64
C ALA A 329 -28.74 17.85 13.68
N ASP A 330 -30.01 18.17 13.95
CA ASP A 330 -30.87 17.33 14.80
C ASP A 330 -31.19 15.99 14.12
N ALA A 331 -31.45 16.00 12.81
CA ALA A 331 -31.63 14.78 12.03
C ALA A 331 -30.36 13.89 12.08
N VAL A 332 -29.19 14.49 11.93
CA VAL A 332 -27.90 13.78 12.02
C VAL A 332 -27.74 13.15 13.41
N ARG A 333 -27.87 13.93 14.46
CA ARG A 333 -27.77 13.40 15.85
C ARG A 333 -28.72 12.24 16.13
N ARG A 334 -29.92 12.30 15.56
CA ARG A 334 -31.00 11.33 15.79
C ARG A 334 -30.88 10.08 14.93
N TYR A 335 -30.47 10.20 13.68
CA TYR A 335 -30.59 9.13 12.68
C TYR A 335 -29.29 8.71 12.04
N SER A 336 -28.20 9.51 12.10
CA SER A 336 -26.95 9.14 11.45
C SER A 336 -26.29 7.91 12.04
N ASN A 337 -25.81 7.04 11.16
CA ASN A 337 -24.98 5.88 11.51
C ASN A 337 -23.48 6.15 11.35
N ASP A 338 -23.09 7.39 10.96
CA ASP A 338 -21.70 7.79 10.95
C ASP A 338 -21.27 8.36 12.32
N PRO A 339 -20.44 7.62 13.09
CA PRO A 339 -20.02 8.08 14.41
C PRO A 339 -19.06 9.27 14.35
N ALA A 340 -18.35 9.48 13.22
CA ALA A 340 -17.35 10.53 13.10
C ALA A 340 -17.96 11.93 13.01
N SER A 341 -19.04 12.09 12.22
CA SER A 341 -19.70 13.38 12.01
C SER A 341 -20.95 13.59 12.86
N ARG A 342 -21.50 12.53 13.47
CA ARG A 342 -22.77 12.58 14.22
C ARG A 342 -22.78 13.62 15.33
N GLU A 343 -21.72 13.67 16.16
CA GLU A 343 -21.65 14.57 17.31
C GLU A 343 -21.46 16.04 16.91
N VAL A 344 -20.90 16.28 15.71
CA VAL A 344 -20.72 17.63 15.13
C VAL A 344 -21.84 18.01 14.16
N GLY A 345 -23.00 17.32 14.22
CA GLY A 345 -24.17 17.61 13.41
C GLY A 345 -23.99 17.36 11.91
N GLY A 346 -23.08 16.46 11.55
CA GLY A 346 -22.80 16.04 10.17
C GLY A 346 -21.73 16.86 9.47
N ASP A 347 -21.08 17.83 10.09
CA ASP A 347 -20.03 18.64 9.43
C ASP A 347 -18.81 17.79 9.12
N VAL A 348 -18.59 17.52 7.85
CA VAL A 348 -17.42 16.79 7.34
C VAL A 348 -16.34 17.72 6.78
N GLY A 349 -16.51 19.04 6.96
CA GLY A 349 -15.54 20.04 6.50
C GLY A 349 -15.61 20.33 5.01
N TRP A 350 -14.50 20.84 4.48
CA TRP A 350 -14.33 21.11 3.05
C TRP A 350 -13.86 19.86 2.32
N LEU A 351 -14.57 19.45 1.30
CA LEU A 351 -14.24 18.32 0.44
C LEU A 351 -14.15 18.79 -1.01
N ALA A 352 -13.11 18.38 -1.71
CA ALA A 352 -13.04 18.55 -3.15
C ALA A 352 -14.21 17.80 -3.82
N ILE A 353 -14.78 18.37 -4.87
CA ILE A 353 -15.91 17.75 -5.56
C ILE A 353 -15.55 16.34 -6.08
N ASP A 354 -14.28 16.06 -6.33
CA ASP A 354 -13.79 14.76 -6.79
C ASP A 354 -13.76 13.69 -5.68
N ASN A 355 -13.92 14.06 -4.43
CA ASN A 355 -14.09 13.14 -3.32
C ASN A 355 -15.50 12.51 -3.28
N PHE A 356 -16.46 13.10 -3.97
CA PHE A 356 -17.78 12.53 -4.13
C PHE A 356 -17.81 11.64 -5.36
N LEU A 357 -18.23 10.40 -5.21
CA LEU A 357 -18.21 9.39 -6.28
C LEU A 357 -19.62 8.89 -6.57
N GLY A 358 -19.85 8.45 -7.80
CA GLY A 358 -21.11 7.82 -8.19
C GLY A 358 -22.34 8.70 -7.88
N ASP A 359 -23.31 8.13 -7.16
CA ASP A 359 -24.57 8.81 -6.87
C ASP A 359 -24.44 10.00 -5.90
N THR A 360 -23.43 9.97 -5.00
CA THR A 360 -23.15 11.10 -4.10
C THR A 360 -22.68 12.32 -4.88
N ARG A 361 -21.85 12.14 -5.93
CA ARG A 361 -21.42 13.22 -6.83
C ARG A 361 -22.63 13.89 -7.48
N GLY A 362 -23.53 13.09 -8.07
CA GLY A 362 -24.75 13.60 -8.70
C GLY A 362 -25.72 14.26 -7.73
N ALA A 363 -25.66 13.93 -6.43
CA ALA A 363 -26.50 14.54 -5.41
C ALA A 363 -26.00 15.92 -4.96
N VAL A 364 -24.68 16.15 -4.93
CA VAL A 364 -24.10 17.41 -4.45
C VAL A 364 -23.81 18.43 -5.55
N ASP A 365 -23.57 17.97 -6.77
CA ASP A 365 -23.05 18.80 -7.87
C ASP A 365 -23.95 19.98 -8.24
N SER A 366 -25.27 19.79 -8.17
CA SER A 366 -26.27 20.81 -8.50
C SER A 366 -26.78 21.65 -7.31
N LEU A 367 -26.27 21.38 -6.10
CA LEU A 367 -26.73 22.10 -4.91
C LEU A 367 -26.24 23.54 -4.88
N ARG A 368 -27.09 24.40 -4.33
CA ARG A 368 -26.74 25.77 -3.90
C ARG A 368 -26.58 25.79 -2.38
N VAL A 369 -25.77 26.74 -1.90
CA VAL A 369 -25.58 26.93 -0.46
C VAL A 369 -26.92 27.05 0.25
N GLY A 370 -27.12 26.30 1.31
CA GLY A 370 -28.35 26.17 2.08
C GLY A 370 -29.30 25.06 1.62
N GLN A 371 -29.13 24.51 0.43
CA GLN A 371 -30.01 23.46 -0.08
C GLN A 371 -29.65 22.08 0.45
N VAL A 372 -30.67 21.22 0.54
CA VAL A 372 -30.59 19.81 0.89
C VAL A 372 -30.67 18.98 -0.39
N SER A 373 -29.83 17.97 -0.49
CA SER A 373 -29.74 17.07 -1.67
C SER A 373 -30.98 16.19 -1.81
N ARG A 374 -31.08 15.55 -2.98
CA ARG A 374 -31.79 14.30 -3.08
C ARG A 374 -31.09 13.22 -2.26
N VAL A 375 -31.81 12.14 -1.98
CA VAL A 375 -31.20 10.96 -1.36
C VAL A 375 -30.23 10.31 -2.35
N ALA A 376 -28.98 10.14 -1.92
CA ALA A 376 -27.94 9.43 -2.69
C ALA A 376 -27.77 8.03 -2.14
N GLN A 377 -27.77 7.05 -3.03
CA GLN A 377 -27.55 5.63 -2.67
C GLN A 377 -26.07 5.27 -2.78
N VAL A 378 -25.58 4.56 -1.78
CA VAL A 378 -24.24 3.97 -1.75
C VAL A 378 -24.32 2.51 -1.29
N ASP A 379 -23.19 1.80 -1.38
CA ASP A 379 -23.11 0.47 -0.83
C ASP A 379 -23.40 0.51 0.69
N GLY A 380 -24.43 -0.23 1.09
CA GLY A 380 -24.83 -0.37 2.50
C GLY A 380 -25.71 0.74 3.05
N GLY A 381 -26.15 1.74 2.27
CA GLY A 381 -27.05 2.76 2.78
C GLY A 381 -27.30 3.98 1.90
N TYR A 382 -27.64 5.09 2.54
CA TYR A 382 -28.09 6.31 1.90
C TYR A 382 -27.48 7.54 2.56
N HIS A 383 -27.12 8.51 1.75
CA HIS A 383 -26.67 9.84 2.18
C HIS A 383 -27.70 10.92 1.84
N ILE A 384 -27.82 11.89 2.71
CA ILE A 384 -28.45 13.20 2.46
C ILE A 384 -27.41 14.25 2.80
N PHE A 385 -27.18 15.18 1.89
CA PHE A 385 -26.24 16.28 2.08
C PHE A 385 -26.96 17.62 2.21
N LYS A 386 -26.41 18.53 3.02
CA LYS A 386 -26.77 19.94 3.02
C LYS A 386 -25.53 20.76 2.71
N LEU A 387 -25.57 21.52 1.63
CA LEU A 387 -24.45 22.39 1.26
C LEU A 387 -24.42 23.62 2.17
N THR A 388 -23.32 23.85 2.87
CA THR A 388 -23.11 24.99 3.77
C THR A 388 -22.11 26.00 3.24
N GLY A 389 -21.25 25.60 2.30
CA GLY A 389 -20.28 26.48 1.66
C GLY A 389 -19.78 25.92 0.35
N GLU A 390 -19.33 26.81 -0.53
CA GLU A 390 -18.78 26.44 -1.83
C GLU A 390 -17.58 27.34 -2.13
N GLN A 391 -16.51 26.71 -2.61
CA GLN A 391 -15.34 27.34 -3.20
C GLN A 391 -15.28 26.96 -4.67
N ALA A 392 -15.33 27.96 -5.56
CA ALA A 392 -15.19 27.69 -6.99
C ALA A 392 -13.79 27.17 -7.34
N GLU A 393 -13.71 26.51 -8.48
CA GLU A 393 -12.42 26.16 -9.09
C GLU A 393 -11.58 27.45 -9.24
N SER A 394 -10.32 27.38 -8.85
CA SER A 394 -9.39 28.49 -8.89
C SER A 394 -7.97 28.03 -9.19
N ASP A 395 -7.11 28.94 -9.63
CA ASP A 395 -5.68 28.68 -9.68
C ASP A 395 -5.14 28.50 -8.25
N TYR A 396 -4.17 27.59 -8.08
CA TYR A 396 -3.39 27.57 -6.85
C TYR A 396 -2.60 28.87 -6.71
N ASN A 397 -2.55 29.41 -5.51
CA ASN A 397 -1.58 30.47 -5.22
C ASN A 397 -0.23 29.82 -4.82
N PHE A 398 0.84 30.60 -4.93
CA PHE A 398 2.19 30.11 -4.66
C PHE A 398 2.36 29.53 -3.24
N ASP A 399 1.78 30.19 -2.23
CA ASP A 399 1.99 29.82 -0.83
C ASP A 399 1.27 28.50 -0.47
N GLU A 400 0.18 28.16 -1.17
CA GLU A 400 -0.54 26.91 -0.98
C GLU A 400 0.25 25.65 -1.41
N ILE A 401 1.12 25.77 -2.41
CA ILE A 401 1.85 24.64 -3.01
C ILE A 401 3.37 24.82 -2.99
N LYS A 402 3.85 25.82 -2.24
CA LYS A 402 5.26 26.17 -2.16
C LYS A 402 6.13 25.00 -1.73
N ASP A 403 5.69 24.22 -0.74
CA ASP A 403 6.46 23.12 -0.19
C ASP A 403 6.51 21.92 -1.17
N ASP A 404 5.39 21.64 -1.84
CA ASP A 404 5.34 20.60 -2.89
C ASP A 404 6.24 20.98 -4.07
N LEU A 405 6.18 22.25 -4.50
CA LEU A 405 7.05 22.77 -5.56
C LEU A 405 8.53 22.74 -5.14
N ARG A 406 8.85 23.06 -3.89
CA ARG A 406 10.20 22.97 -3.37
C ARG A 406 10.71 21.54 -3.46
N GLY A 407 9.91 20.55 -3.03
CA GLY A 407 10.26 19.15 -3.15
C GLY A 407 10.45 18.69 -4.60
N MET A 408 9.66 19.22 -5.54
CA MET A 408 9.85 18.95 -6.98
C MET A 408 11.17 19.55 -7.48
N VAL A 409 11.43 20.81 -7.21
CA VAL A 409 12.68 21.50 -7.63
C VAL A 409 13.91 20.83 -7.01
N GLU A 410 13.83 20.41 -5.74
CA GLU A 410 14.91 19.65 -5.11
C GLU A 410 15.19 18.34 -5.82
N ARG A 411 14.17 17.59 -6.19
CA ARG A 411 14.36 16.34 -6.95
C ARG A 411 15.00 16.60 -8.31
N GLU A 412 14.55 17.63 -9.02
CA GLU A 412 15.13 18.01 -10.30
C GLU A 412 16.60 18.45 -10.18
N GLU A 413 16.91 19.26 -9.19
CA GLU A 413 18.30 19.75 -8.99
C GLU A 413 19.21 18.60 -8.51
N ARG A 414 18.73 17.70 -7.67
CA ARG A 414 19.47 16.47 -7.29
C ARG A 414 19.74 15.60 -8.50
N GLN A 415 18.77 15.42 -9.38
CA GLN A 415 18.93 14.64 -10.62
C GLN A 415 19.97 15.28 -11.55
N LYS A 416 19.87 16.57 -11.80
CA LYS A 416 20.85 17.32 -12.62
C LYS A 416 22.27 17.23 -12.02
N ARG A 417 22.38 17.39 -10.71
CA ARG A 417 23.68 17.29 -10.02
C ARG A 417 24.25 15.88 -10.10
N LEU A 418 23.41 14.86 -9.96
CA LEU A 418 23.81 13.45 -10.10
C LEU A 418 24.32 13.16 -11.52
N GLU A 419 23.58 13.58 -12.55
CA GLU A 419 24.01 13.41 -13.95
C GLU A 419 25.35 14.11 -14.23
N ALA A 420 25.50 15.34 -13.73
CA ALA A 420 26.75 16.08 -13.85
C ALA A 420 27.92 15.36 -13.13
N TYR A 421 27.66 14.82 -11.94
CA TYR A 421 28.66 14.09 -11.17
C TYR A 421 29.07 12.77 -11.84
N LEU A 422 28.09 12.01 -12.33
CA LEU A 422 28.39 10.78 -13.11
C LEU A 422 29.16 11.06 -14.38
N LYS A 423 28.85 12.17 -15.06
CA LYS A 423 29.63 12.62 -16.24
C LYS A 423 31.09 12.97 -15.87
N GLU A 424 31.28 13.61 -14.73
CA GLU A 424 32.61 13.92 -14.18
C GLU A 424 33.39 12.63 -13.87
N LEU A 425 32.71 11.63 -13.20
CA LEU A 425 33.32 10.34 -12.90
C LEU A 425 33.71 9.58 -14.20
N ARG A 426 32.81 9.55 -15.20
CA ARG A 426 33.11 8.94 -16.52
C ARG A 426 34.32 9.59 -17.20
N GLY A 427 34.64 10.84 -16.90
CA GLY A 427 35.86 11.51 -17.40
C GLY A 427 37.11 11.18 -16.59
N ARG A 428 36.96 10.77 -15.31
CA ARG A 428 38.09 10.41 -14.44
C ARG A 428 38.49 8.94 -14.52
N TYR A 429 37.50 8.07 -14.67
CA TYR A 429 37.73 6.63 -14.72
C TYR A 429 37.72 6.11 -16.16
N PHE A 430 38.46 5.05 -16.41
CA PHE A 430 38.38 4.34 -17.68
C PHE A 430 37.03 3.63 -17.79
N VAL A 431 36.30 3.85 -18.87
CA VAL A 431 35.03 3.16 -19.18
C VAL A 431 35.08 2.67 -20.63
N GLU A 432 35.04 1.34 -20.81
CA GLU A 432 34.95 0.69 -22.12
C GLU A 432 33.65 -0.10 -22.19
N VAL A 433 32.74 0.25 -23.10
CA VAL A 433 31.53 -0.49 -23.37
C VAL A 433 31.72 -1.39 -24.58
N ARG A 434 31.40 -2.67 -24.42
CA ARG A 434 31.52 -3.66 -25.49
C ARG A 434 30.19 -3.93 -26.15
N PRO A 435 30.13 -4.21 -27.47
CA PRO A 435 28.89 -4.55 -28.13
C PRO A 435 28.24 -5.77 -27.43
N MET A 436 27.02 -5.63 -26.96
CA MET A 436 26.23 -6.78 -26.54
C MET A 436 25.83 -7.52 -27.82
N GLY A 437 26.47 -8.68 -28.09
CA GLY A 437 26.21 -9.49 -29.26
C GLY A 437 24.73 -9.81 -29.44
N ARG A 438 24.36 -10.08 -30.71
CA ARG A 438 23.00 -10.52 -31.07
C ARG A 438 22.66 -11.87 -30.46
#